data_a3d0e4ff0961f0a85a53c0d1ea48e547
#
_entry.id   a3d0e4ff0961f0a85a53c0d1ea48e547
#
_cell.length_a   1.000
_cell.length_b   1.000
_cell.length_c   1.000
_cell.angle_alpha   90.00
_cell.angle_beta   90.00
_cell.angle_gamma   90.00
#
_symmetry.space_group_name_H-M   'P 1'
#
loop_
_entity.id
_entity.type
_entity.pdbx_description
1 polymer ?
#
loop_
_entity_poly.entity_id
_entity_poly.type
_entity_poly.pdbx_seq_one_letter_code
_entity_poly.pdbx_strand_id
1 'polypeptide(L)'
;MFEINNSVLLLTFILVSLVQISFSYIRFKISRLKISTKDNGPISVIICAKNEEVNLKKNLEKVLNQDFKEFEVIVVDDQSTDSTNYLLNFLSKKYSNLKVVTLNKNVNSRIGKKFALSIGIKTAKFDNLVLTDADCIPCSRKWLSLISSGFDNHDIVLGYSNYKKESGLLNKLVRFDTYLIASSYFTACQIGIPYMGVGRNLAYKKDLFFKNKGFANHINLISGDDDLFIQEVASKENTTILLDSDSHTSSLAEKNWKDWFSQKRRHYSTAS
;
A
#
# COMPACT_ATOMS: atom_id res chain seq x y z
N MET A 1 24.33 -37.68 19.51
CA MET A 1 23.70 -37.79 18.18
C MET A 1 22.22 -38.02 18.44
N PHE A 2 21.36 -37.04 18.24
CA PHE A 2 19.91 -37.21 18.45
C PHE A 2 19.34 -38.00 17.29
N GLU A 3 19.01 -39.24 17.50
CA GLU A 3 18.20 -40.01 16.53
C GLU A 3 16.79 -39.42 16.54
N ILE A 4 16.47 -38.65 15.51
CA ILE A 4 15.11 -38.15 15.30
C ILE A 4 14.25 -39.36 14.93
N ASN A 5 13.28 -39.69 15.78
CA ASN A 5 12.36 -40.79 15.54
C ASN A 5 11.56 -40.52 14.24
N ASN A 6 11.64 -41.42 13.27
CA ASN A 6 10.95 -41.33 11.99
C ASN A 6 9.45 -41.07 12.13
N SER A 7 8.82 -41.56 13.20
CA SER A 7 7.40 -41.33 13.50
C SER A 7 7.12 -39.88 13.87
N VAL A 8 8.04 -39.20 14.57
CA VAL A 8 7.92 -37.78 14.92
C VAL A 8 8.08 -36.91 13.68
N LEU A 9 9.04 -37.26 12.80
CA LEU A 9 9.21 -36.59 11.50
C LEU A 9 7.97 -36.71 10.63
N LEU A 10 7.38 -37.90 10.54
CA LEU A 10 6.18 -38.13 9.76
C LEU A 10 4.99 -37.36 10.31
N LEU A 11 4.78 -37.36 11.62
CA LEU A 11 3.71 -36.60 12.27
C LEU A 11 3.85 -35.09 12.04
N THR A 12 5.07 -34.54 12.20
CA THR A 12 5.32 -33.13 11.92
C THR A 12 5.08 -32.78 10.46
N PHE A 13 5.50 -33.62 9.53
CA PHE A 13 5.24 -33.41 8.10
C PHE A 13 3.73 -33.43 7.78
N ILE A 14 2.98 -34.37 8.33
CA ILE A 14 1.52 -34.44 8.16
C ILE A 14 0.86 -33.17 8.73
N LEU A 15 1.23 -32.77 9.93
CA LEU A 15 0.67 -31.56 10.56
C LEU A 15 0.93 -30.30 9.74
N VAL A 16 2.16 -30.09 9.30
CA VAL A 16 2.54 -28.95 8.45
C VAL A 16 1.76 -28.98 7.12
N SER A 17 1.65 -30.16 6.51
CA SER A 17 0.89 -30.33 5.26
C SER A 17 -0.59 -30.01 5.43
N LEU A 18 -1.22 -30.46 6.54
CA LEU A 18 -2.62 -30.13 6.85
C LEU A 18 -2.83 -28.65 7.07
N VAL A 19 -1.91 -27.98 7.78
CA VAL A 19 -1.95 -26.52 7.96
C VAL A 19 -1.84 -25.80 6.61
N GLN A 20 -0.91 -26.21 5.75
CA GLN A 20 -0.74 -25.61 4.42
C GLN A 20 -1.96 -25.83 3.51
N ILE A 21 -2.53 -27.03 3.52
CA ILE A 21 -3.76 -27.36 2.77
C ILE A 21 -4.92 -26.51 3.26
N SER A 22 -5.11 -26.40 4.58
CA SER A 22 -6.17 -25.58 5.19
C SER A 22 -6.01 -24.09 4.80
N PHE A 23 -4.81 -23.58 4.88
CA PHE A 23 -4.49 -22.20 4.49
C PHE A 23 -4.72 -21.96 3.00
N SER A 24 -4.35 -22.93 2.15
CA SER A 24 -4.59 -22.87 0.70
C SER A 24 -6.09 -22.92 0.38
N TYR A 25 -6.85 -23.73 1.10
CA TYR A 25 -8.31 -23.82 0.95
C TYR A 25 -9.01 -22.51 1.34
N ILE A 26 -8.61 -21.89 2.45
CA ILE A 26 -9.13 -20.58 2.87
C ILE A 26 -8.81 -19.52 1.81
N ARG A 27 -7.58 -19.49 1.27
CA ARG A 27 -7.18 -18.60 0.17
C ARG A 27 -8.06 -18.79 -1.09
N PHE A 28 -8.40 -20.03 -1.41
CA PHE A 28 -9.24 -20.33 -2.57
C PHE A 28 -10.69 -19.83 -2.39
N LYS A 29 -11.17 -19.79 -1.15
CA LYS A 29 -12.49 -19.27 -0.78
C LYS A 29 -12.57 -17.77 -0.62
N ILE A 30 -11.50 -17.02 -0.93
CA ILE A 30 -11.55 -15.55 -0.89
C ILE A 30 -12.74 -15.06 -1.74
N SER A 31 -13.81 -14.66 -1.08
CA SER A 31 -15.02 -14.19 -1.76
C SER A 31 -14.81 -12.76 -2.25
N ARG A 32 -15.16 -12.52 -3.50
CA ARG A 32 -15.25 -11.16 -4.02
C ARG A 32 -16.36 -10.44 -3.27
N LEU A 33 -16.04 -9.33 -2.62
CA LEU A 33 -17.07 -8.44 -2.11
C LEU A 33 -17.95 -7.98 -3.27
N LYS A 34 -19.25 -7.91 -3.05
CA LYS A 34 -20.14 -7.20 -3.97
C LYS A 34 -19.69 -5.74 -3.98
N ILE A 35 -19.20 -5.28 -5.12
CA ILE A 35 -18.81 -3.89 -5.30
C ILE A 35 -20.08 -3.07 -5.18
N SER A 36 -20.17 -2.23 -4.16
CA SER A 36 -21.19 -1.20 -4.08
C SER A 36 -20.89 -0.15 -5.15
N THR A 37 -21.91 0.34 -5.82
CA THR A 37 -21.78 1.48 -6.76
C THR A 37 -21.97 2.82 -6.06
N LYS A 38 -22.07 2.81 -4.72
CA LYS A 38 -22.33 4.00 -3.92
C LYS A 38 -21.05 4.83 -3.82
N ASP A 39 -21.20 6.12 -4.09
CA ASP A 39 -20.17 7.13 -3.81
C ASP A 39 -20.17 7.41 -2.30
N ASN A 40 -19.08 7.05 -1.63
CA ASN A 40 -18.94 7.22 -0.18
C ASN A 40 -18.16 8.50 0.18
N GLY A 41 -18.27 9.50 -0.65
CA GLY A 41 -17.72 10.82 -0.42
C GLY A 41 -16.34 11.05 -1.07
N PRO A 42 -15.86 12.28 -1.01
CA PRO A 42 -14.63 12.70 -1.68
C PRO A 42 -13.38 12.05 -1.11
N ILE A 43 -12.31 12.01 -1.93
CA ILE A 43 -11.06 11.31 -1.62
C ILE A 43 -9.86 12.26 -1.71
N SER A 44 -8.93 12.16 -0.77
CA SER A 44 -7.58 12.70 -0.87
C SER A 44 -6.58 11.56 -1.14
N VAL A 45 -5.96 11.59 -2.32
CA VAL A 45 -4.86 10.68 -2.67
C VAL A 45 -3.55 11.28 -2.18
N ILE A 46 -2.72 10.50 -1.47
CA ILE A 46 -1.46 10.96 -0.90
C ILE A 46 -0.31 10.17 -1.52
N ILE A 47 0.67 10.88 -2.05
CA ILE A 47 1.88 10.35 -2.67
C ILE A 47 3.09 11.02 -2.01
N CYS A 48 4.02 10.23 -1.47
CA CYS A 48 5.31 10.73 -1.04
C CYS A 48 6.33 10.50 -2.15
N ALA A 49 7.11 11.53 -2.49
CA ALA A 49 8.09 11.47 -3.55
C ALA A 49 9.47 11.97 -3.07
N LYS A 50 10.52 11.27 -3.44
CA LYS A 50 11.91 11.68 -3.24
C LYS A 50 12.75 11.23 -4.41
N ASN A 51 13.16 12.17 -5.27
CA ASN A 51 13.89 11.89 -6.51
C ASN A 51 13.09 10.97 -7.45
N GLU A 52 11.84 11.32 -7.69
CA GLU A 52 10.86 10.52 -8.45
C GLU A 52 10.43 11.18 -9.78
N GLU A 53 11.26 12.09 -10.34
CA GLU A 53 10.92 12.79 -11.58
C GLU A 53 10.47 11.83 -12.68
N VAL A 54 11.26 10.76 -12.94
CA VAL A 54 10.99 9.81 -14.02
C VAL A 54 9.68 9.05 -13.83
N ASN A 55 9.40 8.64 -12.60
CA ASN A 55 8.18 7.90 -12.27
C ASN A 55 6.96 8.82 -12.30
N LEU A 56 7.03 9.97 -11.68
CA LEU A 56 5.92 10.93 -11.65
C LEU A 56 5.56 11.43 -13.07
N LYS A 57 6.54 11.67 -13.93
CA LYS A 57 6.30 12.04 -15.33
C LYS A 57 5.49 11.01 -16.11
N LYS A 58 5.63 9.71 -15.78
CA LYS A 58 4.91 8.61 -16.44
C LYS A 58 3.58 8.29 -15.79
N ASN A 59 3.46 8.48 -14.46
CA ASN A 59 2.42 7.86 -13.66
C ASN A 59 1.40 8.86 -13.13
N LEU A 60 1.82 10.08 -12.76
CA LEU A 60 0.99 11.03 -12.02
C LEU A 60 -0.27 11.43 -12.78
N GLU A 61 -0.18 11.64 -14.09
CA GLU A 61 -1.36 11.97 -14.91
C GLU A 61 -2.44 10.88 -14.87
N LYS A 62 -2.09 9.62 -14.69
CA LYS A 62 -3.07 8.53 -14.56
C LYS A 62 -3.81 8.56 -13.22
N VAL A 63 -3.15 9.05 -12.17
CA VAL A 63 -3.77 9.29 -10.87
C VAL A 63 -4.66 10.52 -10.91
N LEU A 64 -4.23 11.59 -11.61
CA LEU A 64 -4.97 12.85 -11.74
C LEU A 64 -6.23 12.74 -12.62
N ASN A 65 -6.27 11.77 -13.54
CA ASN A 65 -7.36 11.59 -14.50
C ASN A 65 -8.25 10.37 -14.17
N GLN A 66 -8.59 10.17 -12.89
CA GLN A 66 -9.51 9.13 -12.48
C GLN A 66 -10.97 9.53 -12.76
N ASP A 67 -11.81 8.54 -13.09
CA ASP A 67 -13.27 8.72 -13.25
C ASP A 67 -13.93 8.75 -11.87
N PHE A 68 -13.72 9.84 -11.14
CA PHE A 68 -14.28 10.05 -9.82
C PHE A 68 -14.68 11.51 -9.63
N LYS A 69 -15.82 11.72 -8.98
CA LYS A 69 -16.51 13.03 -8.98
C LYS A 69 -15.73 14.13 -8.25
N GLU A 70 -15.22 13.83 -7.07
CA GLU A 70 -14.54 14.82 -6.24
C GLU A 70 -13.34 14.19 -5.52
N PHE A 71 -12.13 14.58 -5.93
CA PHE A 71 -10.90 14.14 -5.31
C PHE A 71 -9.78 15.17 -5.48
N GLU A 72 -8.81 15.08 -4.61
CA GLU A 72 -7.52 15.78 -4.75
C GLU A 72 -6.37 14.76 -4.72
N VAL A 73 -5.25 15.15 -5.30
CA VAL A 73 -3.98 14.42 -5.22
C VAL A 73 -2.96 15.33 -4.54
N ILE A 74 -2.41 14.85 -3.44
CA ILE A 74 -1.39 15.56 -2.66
C ILE A 74 -0.07 14.84 -2.87
N VAL A 75 0.89 15.50 -3.51
CA VAL A 75 2.25 14.99 -3.64
C VAL A 75 3.14 15.74 -2.66
N VAL A 76 3.74 14.98 -1.74
CA VAL A 76 4.71 15.52 -0.78
C VAL A 76 6.12 15.24 -1.31
N ASP A 77 6.82 16.29 -1.71
CA ASP A 77 8.22 16.26 -2.15
C ASP A 77 9.15 16.26 -0.92
N ASP A 78 9.71 15.09 -0.60
CA ASP A 78 10.62 14.90 0.55
C ASP A 78 12.05 15.28 0.16
N GLN A 79 12.28 16.58 -0.05
CA GLN A 79 13.62 17.15 -0.29
C GLN A 79 14.32 16.52 -1.51
N SER A 80 13.62 16.39 -2.62
CA SER A 80 14.21 15.92 -3.87
C SER A 80 15.35 16.84 -4.35
N THR A 81 16.35 16.25 -4.98
CA THR A 81 17.53 16.92 -5.53
C THR A 81 17.59 16.87 -7.07
N ASP A 82 16.69 16.07 -7.67
CA ASP A 82 16.46 16.00 -9.12
C ASP A 82 15.39 17.04 -9.56
N SER A 83 14.86 16.89 -10.77
CA SER A 83 13.82 17.78 -11.29
C SER A 83 12.40 17.48 -10.80
N THR A 84 12.22 16.63 -9.76
CA THR A 84 10.90 16.28 -9.19
C THR A 84 10.09 17.53 -8.84
N ASN A 85 10.69 18.48 -8.09
CA ASN A 85 10.01 19.70 -7.66
C ASN A 85 9.57 20.57 -8.84
N TYR A 86 10.44 20.74 -9.85
CA TYR A 86 10.12 21.48 -11.06
C TYR A 86 8.93 20.86 -11.81
N LEU A 87 8.96 19.53 -12.00
CA LEU A 87 7.88 18.79 -12.64
C LEU A 87 6.55 18.96 -11.90
N LEU A 88 6.56 18.82 -10.59
CA LEU A 88 5.37 18.96 -9.75
C LEU A 88 4.78 20.37 -9.82
N ASN A 89 5.61 21.42 -9.77
CA ASN A 89 5.18 22.80 -9.91
C ASN A 89 4.62 23.10 -11.31
N PHE A 90 5.14 22.46 -12.35
CA PHE A 90 4.58 22.54 -13.70
C PHE A 90 3.21 21.87 -13.78
N LEU A 91 3.07 20.65 -13.25
CA LEU A 91 1.81 19.90 -13.28
C LEU A 91 0.73 20.53 -12.40
N SER A 92 1.08 21.15 -11.28
CA SER A 92 0.10 21.82 -10.41
C SER A 92 -0.58 23.02 -11.04
N LYS A 93 0.06 23.65 -12.03
CA LYS A 93 -0.55 24.71 -12.85
C LYS A 93 -1.53 24.15 -13.88
N LYS A 94 -1.32 22.92 -14.30
CA LYS A 94 -2.16 22.23 -15.32
C LYS A 94 -3.37 21.52 -14.69
N TYR A 95 -3.22 20.97 -13.50
CA TYR A 95 -4.24 20.17 -12.83
C TYR A 95 -4.70 20.82 -11.54
N SER A 96 -5.94 21.29 -11.50
CA SER A 96 -6.52 21.99 -10.34
C SER A 96 -6.72 21.08 -9.12
N ASN A 97 -6.78 19.76 -9.34
CA ASN A 97 -6.87 18.75 -8.29
C ASN A 97 -5.50 18.27 -7.77
N LEU A 98 -4.38 18.83 -8.25
CA LEU A 98 -3.04 18.54 -7.75
C LEU A 98 -2.58 19.59 -6.75
N LYS A 99 -2.24 19.14 -5.54
CA LYS A 99 -1.60 19.94 -4.51
C LYS A 99 -0.20 19.44 -4.23
N VAL A 100 0.77 20.33 -4.26
CA VAL A 100 2.19 20.01 -4.01
C VAL A 100 2.60 20.58 -2.66
N VAL A 101 3.26 19.75 -1.85
CA VAL A 101 3.84 20.14 -0.56
C VAL A 101 5.34 19.84 -0.63
N THR A 102 6.18 20.86 -0.55
CA THR A 102 7.63 20.71 -0.57
C THR A 102 8.18 20.80 0.86
N LEU A 103 8.93 19.79 1.29
CA LEU A 103 9.60 19.77 2.59
C LEU A 103 10.99 20.41 2.46
N ASN A 104 11.26 21.44 3.27
CA ASN A 104 12.55 22.13 3.27
C ASN A 104 13.54 21.44 4.22
N LYS A 105 14.84 21.46 3.87
CA LYS A 105 15.94 20.85 4.65
C LYS A 105 16.08 21.37 6.09
N ASN A 106 15.53 22.55 6.39
CA ASN A 106 15.68 23.21 7.69
C ASN A 106 14.63 22.79 8.73
N VAL A 107 13.67 21.95 8.38
CA VAL A 107 12.64 21.49 9.31
C VAL A 107 13.13 20.20 9.95
N ASN A 108 13.76 20.34 11.12
CA ASN A 108 14.12 19.28 12.08
C ASN A 108 14.41 17.89 11.50
N SER A 109 15.53 17.33 11.85
CA SER A 109 16.17 16.05 11.52
C SER A 109 15.29 14.75 11.45
N ARG A 110 13.98 14.84 11.46
CA ARG A 110 13.06 13.74 11.25
C ARG A 110 12.77 13.60 9.75
N ILE A 111 13.76 13.09 9.05
CA ILE A 111 13.70 12.79 7.61
C ILE A 111 13.15 11.39 7.44
N GLY A 112 12.17 11.21 6.56
CA GLY A 112 11.69 9.89 6.18
C GLY A 112 10.23 9.88 5.71
N LYS A 113 9.85 8.79 5.04
CA LYS A 113 8.52 8.62 4.44
C LYS A 113 7.38 8.87 5.43
N LYS A 114 7.50 8.41 6.71
CA LYS A 114 6.48 8.63 7.73
C LYS A 114 6.21 10.10 8.02
N PHE A 115 7.25 10.93 8.04
CA PHE A 115 7.09 12.37 8.24
C PHE A 115 6.40 13.01 7.03
N ALA A 116 6.87 12.73 5.82
CA ALA A 116 6.26 13.21 4.58
C ALA A 116 4.79 12.78 4.49
N LEU A 117 4.49 11.52 4.78
CA LEU A 117 3.14 10.98 4.80
C LEU A 117 2.26 11.67 5.85
N SER A 118 2.78 11.92 7.05
CA SER A 118 2.05 12.66 8.10
C SER A 118 1.69 14.08 7.66
N ILE A 119 2.57 14.75 6.94
CA ILE A 119 2.30 16.09 6.38
C ILE A 119 1.23 15.99 5.29
N GLY A 120 1.32 15.01 4.39
CA GLY A 120 0.29 14.75 3.38
C GLY A 120 -1.08 14.52 3.99
N ILE A 121 -1.18 13.66 5.02
CA ILE A 121 -2.42 13.37 5.74
C ILE A 121 -3.00 14.63 6.41
N LYS A 122 -2.16 15.41 7.08
CA LYS A 122 -2.58 16.68 7.70
C LYS A 122 -3.08 17.69 6.68
N THR A 123 -2.47 17.71 5.49
CA THR A 123 -2.80 18.63 4.40
C THR A 123 -4.08 18.22 3.64
N ALA A 124 -4.49 16.97 3.75
CA ALA A 124 -5.66 16.42 3.07
C ALA A 124 -6.93 17.15 3.48
N LYS A 125 -7.73 17.52 2.47
CA LYS A 125 -9.04 18.19 2.65
C LYS A 125 -10.12 17.19 3.06
N PHE A 126 -10.05 15.96 2.56
CA PHE A 126 -11.11 14.97 2.69
C PHE A 126 -10.76 13.88 3.70
N ASP A 127 -11.79 13.22 4.24
CA ASP A 127 -11.64 12.20 5.28
C ASP A 127 -11.27 10.82 4.74
N ASN A 128 -11.64 10.51 3.49
CA ASN A 128 -11.21 9.29 2.84
C ASN A 128 -9.81 9.49 2.25
N LEU A 129 -8.84 8.79 2.80
CA LEU A 129 -7.45 8.84 2.33
C LEU A 129 -7.15 7.61 1.49
N VAL A 130 -6.44 7.82 0.39
CA VAL A 130 -5.87 6.76 -0.44
C VAL A 130 -4.37 6.97 -0.57
N LEU A 131 -3.60 5.98 -0.20
CA LEU A 131 -2.16 5.99 -0.28
C LEU A 131 -1.69 5.22 -1.51
N THR A 132 -0.73 5.78 -2.22
CA THR A 132 0.00 5.09 -3.28
C THR A 132 1.41 5.65 -3.41
N ASP A 133 2.35 4.88 -3.97
CA ASP A 133 3.72 5.34 -4.15
C ASP A 133 3.89 6.06 -5.52
N ALA A 134 4.92 6.89 -5.64
CA ALA A 134 5.21 7.67 -6.85
C ALA A 134 5.52 6.81 -8.09
N ASP A 135 6.02 5.59 -7.88
CA ASP A 135 6.29 4.61 -8.93
C ASP A 135 5.06 3.78 -9.33
N CYS A 136 3.95 3.91 -8.60
CA CYS A 136 2.73 3.15 -8.81
C CYS A 136 1.79 3.81 -9.83
N ILE A 137 1.08 2.95 -10.58
CA ILE A 137 0.09 3.35 -11.58
C ILE A 137 -1.23 2.63 -11.28
N PRO A 138 -2.37 3.31 -11.17
CA PRO A 138 -3.67 2.67 -11.17
C PRO A 138 -3.89 1.86 -12.47
N CYS A 139 -4.42 0.64 -12.33
CA CYS A 139 -4.66 -0.24 -13.48
C CYS A 139 -5.87 0.19 -14.32
N SER A 140 -6.78 0.99 -13.76
CA SER A 140 -7.92 1.55 -14.48
C SER A 140 -8.27 2.97 -14.02
N ARG A 141 -9.14 3.64 -14.78
CA ARG A 141 -9.71 4.93 -14.39
C ARG A 141 -10.80 4.82 -13.31
N LYS A 142 -11.23 3.59 -12.99
CA LYS A 142 -12.22 3.29 -11.95
C LYS A 142 -11.59 3.04 -10.57
N TRP A 143 -10.28 3.17 -10.46
CA TRP A 143 -9.54 2.85 -9.22
C TRP A 143 -10.13 3.54 -8.00
N LEU A 144 -10.34 4.87 -8.05
CA LEU A 144 -10.90 5.61 -6.91
C LEU A 144 -12.36 5.27 -6.63
N SER A 145 -13.18 5.05 -7.65
CA SER A 145 -14.59 4.67 -7.46
C SER A 145 -14.72 3.29 -6.78
N LEU A 146 -13.84 2.35 -7.14
CA LEU A 146 -13.79 1.04 -6.51
C LEU A 146 -13.30 1.11 -5.07
N ILE A 147 -12.27 1.92 -4.78
CA ILE A 147 -11.81 2.13 -3.40
C ILE A 147 -12.90 2.81 -2.58
N SER A 148 -13.58 3.83 -3.11
CA SER A 148 -14.69 4.50 -2.45
C SER A 148 -15.77 3.51 -2.02
N SER A 149 -16.09 2.52 -2.86
CA SER A 149 -17.08 1.50 -2.53
C SER A 149 -16.71 0.67 -1.28
N GLY A 150 -15.44 0.52 -0.99
CA GLY A 150 -14.95 -0.17 0.21
C GLY A 150 -15.26 0.58 1.51
N PHE A 151 -15.46 1.89 1.45
CA PHE A 151 -15.79 2.72 2.62
C PHE A 151 -17.28 2.68 3.02
N ASP A 152 -18.12 1.89 2.36
CA ASP A 152 -19.57 1.85 2.65
C ASP A 152 -19.85 1.46 4.12
N ASN A 153 -19.13 0.46 4.63
CA ASN A 153 -19.28 0.00 6.02
C ASN A 153 -17.93 -0.20 6.75
N HIS A 154 -16.82 0.26 6.17
CA HIS A 154 -15.50 0.04 6.72
C HIS A 154 -14.67 1.33 6.70
N ASP A 155 -13.72 1.40 7.60
CA ASP A 155 -12.81 2.53 7.71
C ASP A 155 -11.46 2.29 7.03
N ILE A 156 -11.15 1.03 6.71
CA ILE A 156 -9.90 0.58 6.08
C ILE A 156 -10.21 -0.29 4.88
N VAL A 157 -9.57 0.01 3.75
CA VAL A 157 -9.67 -0.76 2.51
C VAL A 157 -8.27 -1.21 2.09
N LEU A 158 -8.06 -2.52 2.10
CA LEU A 158 -6.81 -3.15 1.68
C LEU A 158 -6.89 -3.48 0.19
N GLY A 159 -6.08 -2.83 -0.61
CA GLY A 159 -5.97 -3.06 -2.06
C GLY A 159 -4.76 -3.93 -2.43
N TYR A 160 -4.75 -4.39 -3.68
CA TYR A 160 -3.63 -5.13 -4.26
C TYR A 160 -2.78 -4.25 -5.15
N SER A 161 -1.47 -4.35 -4.98
CA SER A 161 -0.50 -3.72 -5.87
C SER A 161 0.42 -4.80 -6.44
N ASN A 162 0.41 -4.94 -7.77
CA ASN A 162 1.25 -5.92 -8.45
C ASN A 162 2.51 -5.27 -9.04
N TYR A 163 3.41 -6.11 -9.51
CA TYR A 163 4.51 -5.70 -10.39
C TYR A 163 4.22 -6.06 -11.85
N LYS A 164 4.61 -5.19 -12.77
CA LYS A 164 4.45 -5.43 -14.20
C LYS A 164 5.18 -6.72 -14.60
N LYS A 165 4.53 -7.47 -15.51
CA LYS A 165 5.12 -8.68 -16.08
C LYS A 165 6.24 -8.29 -17.05
N GLU A 166 7.45 -8.73 -16.72
CA GLU A 166 8.65 -8.61 -17.54
C GLU A 166 9.31 -9.99 -17.71
N SER A 167 10.25 -10.11 -18.62
CA SER A 167 11.02 -11.33 -18.82
C SER A 167 11.99 -11.59 -17.66
N GLY A 168 12.41 -12.86 -17.50
CA GLY A 168 13.41 -13.25 -16.51
C GLY A 168 12.85 -13.90 -15.24
N LEU A 169 13.71 -14.66 -14.58
CA LEU A 169 13.39 -15.44 -13.38
C LEU A 169 13.09 -14.52 -12.19
N LEU A 170 13.89 -13.46 -12.00
CA LEU A 170 13.73 -12.52 -10.90
C LEU A 170 12.33 -11.86 -10.92
N ASN A 171 11.88 -11.36 -12.10
CA ASN A 171 10.55 -10.76 -12.20
C ASN A 171 9.44 -11.76 -11.84
N LYS A 172 9.57 -13.03 -12.27
CA LYS A 172 8.60 -14.08 -11.90
C LYS A 172 8.56 -14.30 -10.40
N LEU A 173 9.72 -14.36 -9.74
CA LEU A 173 9.84 -14.57 -8.29
C LEU A 173 9.31 -13.37 -7.51
N VAL A 174 9.66 -12.15 -7.89
CA VAL A 174 9.16 -10.92 -7.24
C VAL A 174 7.64 -10.84 -7.32
N ARG A 175 7.06 -11.15 -8.47
CA ARG A 175 5.61 -11.16 -8.66
C ARG A 175 4.92 -12.27 -7.86
N PHE A 176 5.51 -13.46 -7.82
CA PHE A 176 4.99 -14.58 -7.05
C PHE A 176 5.02 -14.29 -5.55
N ASP A 177 6.14 -13.77 -5.04
CA ASP A 177 6.29 -13.36 -3.66
C ASP A 177 5.27 -12.27 -3.26
N THR A 178 5.09 -11.25 -4.11
CA THR A 178 4.08 -10.21 -3.90
C THR A 178 2.66 -10.78 -3.85
N TYR A 179 2.35 -11.74 -4.72
CA TYR A 179 1.06 -12.43 -4.71
C TYR A 179 0.86 -13.25 -3.43
N LEU A 180 1.90 -13.96 -2.95
CA LEU A 180 1.83 -14.74 -1.71
C LEU A 180 1.57 -13.83 -0.50
N ILE A 181 2.29 -12.72 -0.39
CA ILE A 181 2.10 -11.73 0.67
C ILE A 181 0.67 -11.18 0.62
N ALA A 182 0.21 -10.73 -0.55
CA ALA A 182 -1.13 -10.19 -0.70
C ALA A 182 -2.21 -11.23 -0.35
N SER A 183 -2.09 -12.45 -0.85
CA SER A 183 -3.05 -13.52 -0.52
C SER A 183 -3.06 -13.84 0.97
N SER A 184 -1.95 -13.65 1.68
CA SER A 184 -1.86 -13.89 3.12
C SER A 184 -2.62 -12.83 3.92
N TYR A 185 -2.37 -11.53 3.69
CA TYR A 185 -3.08 -10.49 4.43
C TYR A 185 -4.55 -10.38 4.03
N PHE A 186 -4.91 -10.67 2.79
CA PHE A 186 -6.32 -10.73 2.39
C PHE A 186 -7.06 -11.88 3.08
N THR A 187 -6.44 -13.06 3.13
CA THR A 187 -7.00 -14.22 3.85
C THR A 187 -7.18 -13.92 5.32
N ALA A 188 -6.16 -13.33 5.96
CA ALA A 188 -6.21 -12.95 7.36
C ALA A 188 -7.34 -11.94 7.64
N CYS A 189 -7.49 -10.93 6.79
CA CYS A 189 -8.60 -9.98 6.90
C CYS A 189 -9.96 -10.68 6.81
N GLN A 190 -10.14 -11.61 5.88
CA GLN A 190 -11.42 -12.33 5.72
C GLN A 190 -11.78 -13.25 6.90
N ILE A 191 -10.79 -13.82 7.55
CA ILE A 191 -11.03 -14.61 8.78
C ILE A 191 -11.14 -13.73 10.04
N GLY A 192 -11.07 -12.38 9.87
CA GLY A 192 -11.26 -11.42 10.95
C GLY A 192 -9.99 -11.06 11.72
N ILE A 193 -8.82 -11.31 11.17
CA ILE A 193 -7.52 -11.01 11.79
C ILE A 193 -6.67 -10.16 10.81
N PRO A 194 -7.11 -8.93 10.45
CA PRO A 194 -6.30 -8.06 9.61
C PRO A 194 -5.01 -7.67 10.35
N TYR A 195 -3.87 -7.82 9.71
CA TYR A 195 -2.56 -7.57 10.35
C TYR A 195 -1.61 -6.75 9.50
N MET A 196 -1.94 -6.50 8.23
CA MET A 196 -1.05 -5.86 7.29
C MET A 196 -1.82 -5.15 6.20
N GLY A 197 -1.28 -4.04 5.71
CA GLY A 197 -1.65 -3.37 4.48
C GLY A 197 -0.38 -3.01 3.70
N VAL A 198 -0.52 -2.60 2.45
CA VAL A 198 0.62 -2.19 1.60
C VAL A 198 0.36 -0.78 1.09
N GLY A 199 1.22 0.17 1.47
CA GLY A 199 1.10 1.61 1.15
C GLY A 199 1.01 1.93 -0.34
N ARG A 200 1.35 0.98 -1.23
CA ARG A 200 1.16 1.11 -2.67
C ARG A 200 -0.30 1.10 -3.12
N ASN A 201 -1.22 0.59 -2.29
CA ASN A 201 -2.66 0.57 -2.56
C ASN A 201 -3.44 0.34 -1.25
N LEU A 202 -3.45 1.35 -0.39
CA LEU A 202 -4.05 1.31 0.93
C LEU A 202 -4.96 2.52 1.09
N ALA A 203 -6.15 2.30 1.66
CA ALA A 203 -7.02 3.42 1.97
C ALA A 203 -7.59 3.31 3.38
N TYR A 204 -7.76 4.46 4.03
CA TYR A 204 -8.36 4.51 5.36
C TYR A 204 -8.94 5.91 5.68
N LYS A 205 -9.80 5.95 6.68
CA LYS A 205 -10.36 7.22 7.20
C LYS A 205 -9.28 8.01 7.93
N LYS A 206 -9.22 9.30 7.65
CA LYS A 206 -8.27 10.24 8.26
C LYS A 206 -8.34 10.24 9.79
N ASP A 207 -9.52 10.08 10.33
CA ASP A 207 -9.77 9.99 11.77
C ASP A 207 -8.99 8.87 12.46
N LEU A 208 -8.83 7.70 11.81
CA LEU A 208 -8.04 6.61 12.38
C LEU A 208 -6.59 7.02 12.63
N PHE A 209 -6.01 7.79 11.69
CA PHE A 209 -4.65 8.28 11.83
C PHE A 209 -4.50 9.20 13.05
N PHE A 210 -5.43 10.14 13.25
CA PHE A 210 -5.35 11.07 14.39
C PHE A 210 -5.68 10.40 15.72
N LYS A 211 -6.69 9.52 15.77
CA LYS A 211 -7.05 8.78 16.98
C LYS A 211 -5.90 7.90 17.47
N ASN A 212 -5.12 7.31 16.53
CA ASN A 212 -3.94 6.52 16.86
C ASN A 212 -2.67 7.36 17.08
N LYS A 213 -2.75 8.70 17.13
CA LYS A 213 -1.59 9.61 17.23
C LYS A 213 -0.59 9.45 16.07
N GLY A 214 -1.09 9.07 14.90
CA GLY A 214 -0.28 8.84 13.69
C GLY A 214 0.72 7.71 13.85
N PHE A 215 1.97 7.96 13.51
CA PHE A 215 3.06 6.97 13.61
C PHE A 215 3.86 7.08 14.91
N ALA A 216 3.31 7.67 15.97
CA ALA A 216 4.06 7.99 17.20
C ALA A 216 4.72 6.76 17.82
N ASN A 217 4.00 5.62 17.85
CA ASN A 217 4.49 4.39 18.49
C ASN A 217 5.71 3.77 17.80
N HIS A 218 5.88 4.03 16.49
CA HIS A 218 6.95 3.45 15.68
C HIS A 218 7.68 4.47 14.81
N ILE A 219 7.69 5.74 15.24
CA ILE A 219 8.31 6.84 14.50
C ILE A 219 9.82 6.64 14.28
N ASN A 220 10.48 5.92 15.16
CA ASN A 220 11.93 5.67 15.10
C ASN A 220 12.31 4.53 14.13
N LEU A 221 11.34 3.75 13.65
CA LEU A 221 11.58 2.71 12.66
C LEU A 221 11.57 3.32 11.26
N ILE A 222 12.48 2.89 10.39
CA ILE A 222 12.64 3.43 9.02
C ILE A 222 11.43 3.09 8.14
N SER A 223 10.84 1.91 8.34
CA SER A 223 9.68 1.37 7.61
C SER A 223 8.49 1.20 8.56
N GLY A 224 7.35 0.69 8.08
CA GLY A 224 6.16 0.42 8.90
C GLY A 224 5.16 1.59 8.90
N ASP A 225 5.15 2.39 7.84
CA ASP A 225 4.13 3.41 7.61
C ASP A 225 2.78 2.80 7.19
N ASP A 226 2.78 1.58 6.72
CA ASP A 226 1.62 0.82 6.28
C ASP A 226 1.31 -0.39 7.19
N ASP A 227 2.21 -1.35 7.26
CA ASP A 227 2.01 -2.60 7.99
C ASP A 227 1.83 -2.39 9.51
N LEU A 228 2.74 -1.66 10.18
CA LEU A 228 2.63 -1.41 11.61
C LEU A 228 1.43 -0.53 11.96
N PHE A 229 1.13 0.48 11.12
CA PHE A 229 -0.06 1.29 11.34
C PHE A 229 -1.34 0.45 11.24
N ILE A 230 -1.44 -0.43 10.24
CA ILE A 230 -2.61 -1.32 10.09
C ILE A 230 -2.71 -2.29 11.25
N GLN A 231 -1.60 -2.84 11.77
CA GLN A 231 -1.63 -3.68 12.98
C GLN A 231 -2.22 -2.97 14.20
N GLU A 232 -2.01 -1.67 14.33
CA GLU A 232 -2.52 -0.90 15.47
C GLU A 232 -4.01 -0.54 15.35
N VAL A 233 -4.52 -0.33 14.13
CA VAL A 233 -5.86 0.26 13.93
C VAL A 233 -6.89 -0.65 13.28
N ALA A 234 -6.45 -1.76 12.66
CA ALA A 234 -7.34 -2.64 11.93
C ALA A 234 -8.08 -3.62 12.86
N SER A 235 -9.34 -3.86 12.56
CA SER A 235 -10.17 -4.88 13.18
C SER A 235 -11.03 -5.58 12.13
N LYS A 236 -11.68 -6.67 12.52
CA LYS A 236 -12.63 -7.39 11.68
C LYS A 236 -13.79 -6.49 11.22
N GLU A 237 -14.22 -5.58 12.09
CA GLU A 237 -15.41 -4.75 11.90
C GLU A 237 -15.11 -3.55 11.00
N ASN A 238 -13.87 -3.03 11.03
CA ASN A 238 -13.53 -1.79 10.33
C ASN A 238 -12.70 -1.98 9.04
N THR A 239 -12.31 -3.23 8.69
CA THR A 239 -11.37 -3.49 7.60
C THR A 239 -11.99 -4.38 6.53
N THR A 240 -11.81 -4.00 5.27
CA THR A 240 -12.23 -4.79 4.12
C THR A 240 -11.11 -4.94 3.09
N ILE A 241 -11.29 -5.88 2.15
CA ILE A 241 -10.37 -6.12 1.03
C ILE A 241 -11.01 -5.76 -0.29
N LEU A 242 -10.21 -5.34 -1.26
CA LEU A 242 -10.67 -5.02 -2.60
C LEU A 242 -9.90 -5.86 -3.63
N LEU A 243 -10.61 -6.79 -4.30
CA LEU A 243 -10.02 -7.80 -5.18
C LEU A 243 -10.25 -7.54 -6.67
N ASP A 244 -11.04 -6.51 -7.01
CA ASP A 244 -11.31 -6.20 -8.41
C ASP A 244 -10.04 -5.74 -9.11
N SER A 245 -9.74 -6.29 -10.29
CA SER A 245 -8.52 -5.97 -11.04
C SER A 245 -8.43 -4.50 -11.44
N ASP A 246 -9.58 -3.83 -11.62
CA ASP A 246 -9.63 -2.40 -11.93
C ASP A 246 -9.27 -1.51 -10.74
N SER A 247 -9.29 -2.07 -9.52
CA SER A 247 -8.86 -1.40 -8.30
C SER A 247 -7.37 -1.58 -7.99
N HIS A 248 -6.65 -2.37 -8.76
CA HIS A 248 -5.24 -2.61 -8.52
C HIS A 248 -4.37 -1.42 -8.91
N THR A 249 -3.20 -1.34 -8.27
CA THR A 249 -2.07 -0.54 -8.74
C THR A 249 -0.96 -1.44 -9.26
N SER A 250 -0.05 -0.89 -10.05
CA SER A 250 1.06 -1.63 -10.61
C SER A 250 2.33 -0.77 -10.64
N SER A 251 3.48 -1.35 -10.30
CA SER A 251 4.80 -0.70 -10.42
C SER A 251 5.80 -1.58 -11.18
N LEU A 252 7.02 -1.08 -11.39
CA LEU A 252 8.11 -1.88 -11.94
C LEU A 252 8.81 -2.63 -10.82
N ALA A 253 9.18 -3.89 -11.08
CA ALA A 253 9.97 -4.68 -10.14
C ALA A 253 11.45 -4.26 -10.18
N GLU A 254 12.19 -4.55 -9.10
CA GLU A 254 13.63 -4.43 -9.07
C GLU A 254 14.27 -5.27 -10.20
N LYS A 255 15.27 -4.71 -10.86
CA LYS A 255 15.89 -5.32 -12.05
C LYS A 255 17.01 -6.29 -11.73
N ASN A 256 17.54 -6.27 -10.53
CA ASN A 256 18.64 -7.14 -10.11
C ASN A 256 18.42 -7.70 -8.71
N TRP A 257 19.08 -8.81 -8.41
CA TRP A 257 18.96 -9.54 -7.15
C TRP A 257 19.41 -8.71 -5.94
N LYS A 258 20.46 -7.90 -6.09
CA LYS A 258 21.01 -7.09 -4.98
C LYS A 258 19.98 -6.08 -4.48
N ASP A 259 19.34 -5.37 -5.38
CA ASP A 259 18.35 -4.35 -5.04
C ASP A 259 17.10 -5.00 -4.46
N TRP A 260 16.66 -6.14 -5.02
CA TRP A 260 15.54 -6.90 -4.46
C TRP A 260 15.83 -7.42 -3.04
N PHE A 261 17.01 -7.99 -2.79
CA PHE A 261 17.37 -8.40 -1.42
C PHE A 261 17.46 -7.23 -0.46
N SER A 262 17.97 -6.08 -0.91
CA SER A 262 18.01 -4.85 -0.10
C SER A 262 16.62 -4.35 0.26
N GLN A 263 15.69 -4.37 -0.71
CA GLN A 263 14.28 -4.05 -0.51
C GLN A 263 13.64 -5.02 0.51
N LYS A 264 13.86 -6.33 0.37
CA LYS A 264 13.33 -7.34 1.30
C LYS A 264 13.88 -7.16 2.72
N ARG A 265 15.19 -6.92 2.87
CA ARG A 265 15.79 -6.67 4.18
C ARG A 265 15.15 -5.47 4.87
N ARG A 266 14.86 -4.39 4.13
CA ARG A 266 14.17 -3.23 4.67
C ARG A 266 12.73 -3.57 5.10
N HIS A 267 11.98 -4.34 4.31
CA HIS A 267 10.62 -4.75 4.66
C HIS A 267 10.60 -5.68 5.89
N TYR A 268 11.53 -6.63 5.98
CA TYR A 268 11.59 -7.54 7.14
C TYR A 268 12.11 -6.87 8.41
N SER A 269 12.74 -5.71 8.36
CA SER A 269 13.18 -4.99 9.56
C SER A 269 12.03 -4.47 10.43
N THR A 270 10.79 -4.50 9.92
CA THR A 270 9.57 -4.13 10.65
C THR A 270 8.73 -5.35 11.06
N ALA A 271 9.13 -6.56 10.64
CA ALA A 271 8.37 -7.79 10.90
C ALA A 271 8.79 -8.51 12.20
N SER A 272 9.66 -7.89 13.04
CA SER A 272 10.18 -8.49 14.29
C SER A 272 9.43 -7.99 15.52
#